data_696388a7a7878c5a140b64ff8668b10b
#
_entry.id   696388a7a7878c5a140b64ff8668b10b
#
_cell.length_a   1.000
_cell.length_b   1.000
_cell.length_c   1.000
_cell.angle_alpha   90.00
_cell.angle_beta   90.00
_cell.angle_gamma   90.00
#
_symmetry.space_group_name_H-M   'P 1'
#
loop_
_entity.id
_entity.type
_entity.pdbx_description
1 polymer ?
#
loop_
_entity_poly.entity_id
_entity_poly.type
_entity_poly.pdbx_seq_one_letter_code
_entity_poly.pdbx_strand_id
1 'polypeptide(L)'
;LFRSGWLLFRRPVDGRRMLAMGISYSGVLVVFGHEVLWVGEQAALGAGLVFLSAVTYALYLIYSGEMVKKLGSLRLVGWASTVACLCCIAQFFVLRPLDALAVPTPVIGLSVLNAVVCTVAPVLLVMMAIERIGPGLTSQTGMVGPMSTIAMGVWILDEPLNAWIGVGTLLVLGGVFMVSRQGAK
;
A
#
# COMPACT_ATOMS: atom_id res chain seq x y z
N LEU A 1 5.25 -7.02 7.94
CA LEU A 1 4.26 -8.11 8.09
C LEU A 1 4.84 -9.32 8.83
N PHE A 2 6.07 -9.79 8.55
CA PHE A 2 6.64 -10.99 9.18
C PHE A 2 7.24 -10.73 10.56
N ARG A 3 7.85 -9.58 10.77
CA ARG A 3 8.46 -9.22 12.07
C ARG A 3 7.40 -8.87 13.12
N SER A 4 6.30 -8.24 12.70
CA SER A 4 5.13 -8.03 13.56
C SER A 4 4.39 -9.34 13.84
N GLY A 5 4.37 -10.29 12.92
CA GLY A 5 3.88 -11.65 13.14
C GLY A 5 4.72 -12.43 14.16
N TRP A 6 6.05 -12.25 14.20
CA TRP A 6 6.91 -12.84 15.21
C TRP A 6 6.70 -12.23 16.60
N LEU A 7 6.54 -10.89 16.68
CA LEU A 7 6.32 -10.18 17.94
C LEU A 7 4.92 -10.43 18.51
N LEU A 8 3.87 -10.49 17.66
CA LEU A 8 2.48 -10.68 18.07
C LEU A 8 2.06 -12.16 18.15
N PHE A 9 2.58 -13.04 17.29
CA PHE A 9 2.08 -14.41 17.15
C PHE A 9 3.14 -15.51 17.36
N ARG A 10 4.38 -15.17 17.76
CA ARG A 10 5.50 -16.10 18.05
C ARG A 10 5.77 -17.15 16.96
N ARG A 11 5.53 -16.84 15.68
CA ARG A 11 5.84 -17.78 14.59
C ARG A 11 7.32 -17.69 14.21
N PRO A 12 8.06 -18.81 14.13
CA PRO A 12 9.46 -18.80 13.72
C PRO A 12 9.59 -18.33 12.28
N VAL A 13 10.52 -17.41 12.04
CA VAL A 13 10.81 -16.89 10.69
C VAL A 13 11.92 -17.74 10.08
N ASP A 14 11.61 -18.43 8.99
CA ASP A 14 12.59 -19.23 8.25
C ASP A 14 13.67 -18.31 7.63
N GLY A 15 14.94 -18.73 7.70
CA GLY A 15 16.07 -17.96 7.16
C GLY A 15 15.93 -17.61 5.68
N ARG A 16 15.31 -18.48 4.90
CA ARG A 16 14.99 -18.19 3.48
C ARG A 16 14.00 -17.03 3.31
N ARG A 17 13.06 -16.87 4.24
CA ARG A 17 12.12 -15.73 4.24
C ARG A 17 12.83 -14.43 4.59
N MET A 18 13.77 -14.46 5.54
CA MET A 18 14.61 -13.30 5.87
C MET A 18 15.45 -12.87 4.66
N LEU A 19 16.02 -13.82 3.94
CA LEU A 19 16.82 -13.53 2.74
C LEU A 19 15.96 -12.92 1.63
N ALA A 20 14.79 -13.48 1.37
CA ALA A 20 13.86 -12.94 0.38
C ALA A 20 13.35 -11.52 0.74
N MET A 21 13.11 -11.24 2.02
CA MET A 21 12.80 -9.90 2.50
C MET A 21 13.99 -8.95 2.32
N GLY A 22 15.22 -9.40 2.62
CA GLY A 22 16.44 -8.63 2.40
C GLY A 22 16.60 -8.22 0.94
N ILE A 23 16.34 -9.12 0.00
CA ILE A 23 16.37 -8.83 -1.44
C ILE A 23 15.30 -7.79 -1.82
N SER A 24 14.06 -7.93 -1.32
CA SER A 24 13.01 -6.94 -1.58
C SER A 24 13.37 -5.55 -1.04
N TYR A 25 13.86 -5.47 0.19
CA TYR A 25 14.25 -4.20 0.80
C TYR A 25 15.47 -3.58 0.11
N SER A 26 16.42 -4.38 -0.37
CA SER A 26 17.56 -3.85 -1.15
C SER A 26 17.08 -3.21 -2.46
N GLY A 27 16.07 -3.77 -3.11
CA GLY A 27 15.44 -3.16 -4.29
C GLY A 27 14.83 -1.79 -3.98
N VAL A 28 14.14 -1.65 -2.86
CA VAL A 28 13.61 -0.35 -2.39
C VAL A 28 14.73 0.63 -2.11
N LEU A 29 15.80 0.20 -1.42
CA LEU A 29 16.94 1.05 -1.10
C LEU A 29 17.70 1.52 -2.35
N VAL A 30 17.79 0.71 -3.39
CA VAL A 30 18.41 1.10 -4.66
C VAL A 30 17.64 2.22 -5.33
N VAL A 31 16.31 2.12 -5.40
CA VAL A 31 15.46 3.17 -5.99
C VAL A 31 15.52 4.45 -5.15
N PHE A 32 15.28 4.34 -3.84
CA PHE A 32 15.28 5.50 -2.96
C PHE A 32 16.65 6.16 -2.80
N GLY A 33 17.71 5.36 -2.73
CA GLY A 33 19.07 5.89 -2.63
C GLY A 33 19.44 6.75 -3.84
N HIS A 34 19.04 6.33 -5.03
CA HIS A 34 19.25 7.11 -6.25
C HIS A 34 18.44 8.42 -6.22
N GLU A 35 17.15 8.37 -5.88
CA GLU A 35 16.29 9.56 -5.82
C GLU A 35 16.78 10.59 -4.76
N VAL A 36 17.15 10.15 -3.56
CA VAL A 36 17.62 11.03 -2.49
C VAL A 36 18.93 11.75 -2.88
N LEU A 37 19.83 11.06 -3.58
CA LEU A 37 21.10 11.65 -4.03
C LEU A 37 20.90 12.74 -5.08
N TRP A 38 19.84 12.68 -5.89
CA TRP A 38 19.59 13.62 -6.99
C TRP A 38 18.60 14.73 -6.66
N VAL A 39 17.62 14.48 -5.78
CA VAL A 39 16.52 15.44 -5.48
C VAL A 39 16.73 16.20 -4.15
N GLY A 40 17.65 15.75 -3.28
CA GLY A 40 18.01 16.43 -2.03
C GLY A 40 17.08 16.15 -0.83
N GLU A 41 17.16 16.99 0.22
CA GLU A 41 16.50 16.78 1.52
C GLU A 41 14.97 16.63 1.46
N GLN A 42 14.30 17.27 0.51
CA GLN A 42 12.86 17.18 0.34
C GLN A 42 12.43 15.77 -0.10
N ALA A 43 13.25 15.10 -0.92
CA ALA A 43 12.99 13.70 -1.30
C ALA A 43 13.16 12.75 -0.11
N ALA A 44 14.11 13.00 0.77
CA ALA A 44 14.32 12.19 1.96
C ALA A 44 13.12 12.29 2.92
N LEU A 45 12.55 13.48 3.11
CA LEU A 45 11.34 13.67 3.92
C LEU A 45 10.13 12.96 3.29
N GLY A 46 9.94 13.11 1.98
CA GLY A 46 8.89 12.43 1.23
C GLY A 46 9.02 10.90 1.33
N ALA A 47 10.24 10.37 1.16
CA ALA A 47 10.53 8.94 1.32
C ALA A 47 10.21 8.43 2.74
N GLY A 48 10.55 9.21 3.77
CA GLY A 48 10.22 8.89 5.16
C GLY A 48 8.72 8.82 5.42
N LEU A 49 7.94 9.75 4.87
CA LEU A 49 6.48 9.76 4.97
C LEU A 49 5.85 8.57 4.24
N VAL A 50 6.34 8.21 3.05
CA VAL A 50 5.89 7.04 2.29
C VAL A 50 6.21 5.76 3.06
N PHE A 51 7.41 5.66 3.66
CA PHE A 51 7.77 4.50 4.48
C PHE A 51 6.86 4.37 5.71
N LEU A 52 6.58 5.47 6.41
CA LEU A 52 5.66 5.49 7.54
C LEU A 52 4.24 5.05 7.12
N SER A 53 3.78 5.53 5.97
CA SER A 53 2.51 5.10 5.37
C SER A 53 2.49 3.59 5.09
N ALA A 54 3.57 3.03 4.55
CA ALA A 54 3.68 1.59 4.31
C ALA A 54 3.64 0.76 5.61
N VAL A 55 4.27 1.25 6.68
CA VAL A 55 4.21 0.61 8.01
C VAL A 55 2.80 0.63 8.58
N THR A 56 2.12 1.77 8.53
CA THR A 56 0.73 1.91 9.00
C THR A 56 -0.23 1.04 8.17
N TYR A 57 -0.04 0.98 6.86
CA TYR A 57 -0.81 0.09 6.00
C TYR A 57 -0.58 -1.40 6.31
N ALA A 58 0.65 -1.79 6.60
CA ALA A 58 0.95 -3.17 7.02
C ALA A 58 0.26 -3.53 8.35
N LEU A 59 0.26 -2.63 9.33
CA LEU A 59 -0.48 -2.82 10.58
C LEU A 59 -1.99 -2.91 10.32
N TYR A 60 -2.53 -2.02 9.49
CA TYR A 60 -3.93 -2.06 9.08
C TYR A 60 -4.33 -3.43 8.50
N LEU A 61 -3.54 -4.01 7.59
CA LEU A 61 -3.82 -5.32 7.02
C LEU A 61 -3.81 -6.46 8.07
N ILE A 62 -2.89 -6.39 9.05
CA ILE A 62 -2.80 -7.40 10.12
C ILE A 62 -4.04 -7.33 11.01
N TYR A 63 -4.37 -6.15 11.52
CA TYR A 63 -5.53 -5.96 12.40
C TYR A 63 -6.84 -6.25 11.68
N SER A 64 -6.97 -5.81 10.43
CA SER A 64 -8.14 -6.11 9.60
C SER A 64 -8.33 -7.62 9.39
N GLY A 65 -7.24 -8.38 9.24
CA GLY A 65 -7.31 -9.83 9.11
C GLY A 65 -7.90 -10.55 10.34
N GLU A 66 -7.74 -10.00 11.53
CA GLU A 66 -8.38 -10.53 12.74
C GLU A 66 -9.81 -10.02 12.92
N MET A 67 -10.03 -8.74 12.63
CA MET A 67 -11.34 -8.10 12.80
C MET A 67 -12.36 -8.58 11.77
N VAL A 68 -11.94 -8.85 10.52
CA VAL A 68 -12.83 -9.30 9.45
C VAL A 68 -13.45 -10.66 9.75
N LYS A 69 -12.75 -11.53 10.46
CA LYS A 69 -13.26 -12.83 10.91
C LYS A 69 -14.41 -12.71 11.91
N LYS A 70 -14.45 -11.61 12.67
CA LYS A 70 -15.46 -11.36 13.71
C LYS A 70 -16.65 -10.55 13.19
N LEU A 71 -16.38 -9.55 12.35
CA LEU A 71 -17.38 -8.57 11.92
C LEU A 71 -17.88 -8.79 10.48
N GLY A 72 -17.12 -9.55 9.69
CA GLY A 72 -17.29 -9.63 8.23
C GLY A 72 -16.73 -8.42 7.50
N SER A 73 -16.42 -8.59 6.20
CA SER A 73 -15.78 -7.55 5.39
C SER A 73 -16.63 -6.28 5.25
N LEU A 74 -17.92 -6.44 4.99
CA LEU A 74 -18.82 -5.31 4.73
C LEU A 74 -18.96 -4.37 5.95
N ARG A 75 -19.18 -4.95 7.13
CA ARG A 75 -19.31 -4.17 8.37
C ARG A 75 -18.01 -3.51 8.76
N LEU A 76 -16.89 -4.24 8.63
CA LEU A 76 -15.58 -3.69 8.95
C LEU A 76 -15.24 -2.49 8.06
N VAL A 77 -15.44 -2.62 6.74
CA VAL A 77 -15.21 -1.53 5.78
C VAL A 77 -16.14 -0.35 6.08
N GLY A 78 -17.42 -0.61 6.32
CA GLY A 78 -18.39 0.45 6.65
C GLY A 78 -17.96 1.28 7.86
N TRP A 79 -17.67 0.64 8.99
CA TRP A 79 -17.23 1.34 10.20
C TRP A 79 -15.88 2.02 10.04
N ALA A 80 -14.88 1.33 9.52
CA ALA A 80 -13.54 1.87 9.36
C ALA A 80 -13.52 3.07 8.39
N SER A 81 -14.20 2.96 7.25
CA SER A 81 -14.29 4.06 6.28
C SER A 81 -15.07 5.25 6.83
N THR A 82 -16.16 5.03 7.58
CA THR A 82 -16.93 6.12 8.19
C THR A 82 -16.05 6.90 9.18
N VAL A 83 -15.35 6.21 10.07
CA VAL A 83 -14.44 6.86 11.03
C VAL A 83 -13.33 7.62 10.30
N ALA A 84 -12.70 7.00 9.29
CA ALA A 84 -11.65 7.64 8.50
C ALA A 84 -12.17 8.91 7.78
N CYS A 85 -13.36 8.85 7.17
CA CYS A 85 -13.97 10.00 6.53
C CYS A 85 -14.26 11.14 7.52
N LEU A 86 -14.79 10.81 8.70
CA LEU A 86 -15.05 11.82 9.74
C LEU A 86 -13.73 12.47 10.22
N CYS A 87 -12.67 11.70 10.41
CA CYS A 87 -11.35 12.24 10.73
C CYS A 87 -10.80 13.15 9.62
N CYS A 88 -10.93 12.75 8.34
CA CYS A 88 -10.50 13.56 7.21
C CYS A 88 -11.29 14.87 7.10
N ILE A 89 -12.61 14.82 7.33
CA ILE A 89 -13.47 16.01 7.33
C ILE A 89 -13.08 16.94 8.48
N ALA A 90 -12.89 16.42 9.69
CA ALA A 90 -12.43 17.19 10.82
C ALA A 90 -11.06 17.83 10.57
N GLN A 91 -10.11 17.09 10.01
CA GLN A 91 -8.80 17.61 9.62
C GLN A 91 -8.93 18.73 8.58
N PHE A 92 -9.81 18.59 7.60
CA PHE A 92 -10.04 19.62 6.60
C PHE A 92 -10.48 20.93 7.24
N PHE A 93 -11.48 20.90 8.14
CA PHE A 93 -11.98 22.10 8.82
C PHE A 93 -10.94 22.77 9.72
N VAL A 94 -9.97 22.00 10.24
CA VAL A 94 -8.89 22.54 11.09
C VAL A 94 -7.78 23.17 10.26
N LEU A 95 -7.43 22.56 9.10
CA LEU A 95 -6.23 22.91 8.35
C LEU A 95 -6.51 23.75 7.09
N ARG A 96 -7.75 23.85 6.63
CA ARG A 96 -8.09 24.50 5.36
C ARG A 96 -9.22 25.53 5.53
N PRO A 97 -9.16 26.66 4.83
CA PRO A 97 -10.27 27.62 4.77
C PRO A 97 -11.43 27.03 3.95
N LEU A 98 -12.65 27.46 4.26
CA LEU A 98 -13.88 26.99 3.56
C LEU A 98 -13.88 27.36 2.08
N ASP A 99 -13.19 28.41 1.68
CA ASP A 99 -13.06 28.82 0.28
C ASP A 99 -12.42 27.73 -0.61
N ALA A 100 -11.66 26.81 0.00
CA ALA A 100 -11.10 25.66 -0.72
C ALA A 100 -12.17 24.67 -1.24
N LEU A 101 -13.42 24.78 -0.77
CA LEU A 101 -14.57 24.00 -1.28
C LEU A 101 -15.18 24.61 -2.54
N ALA A 102 -14.84 25.85 -2.89
CA ALA A 102 -15.33 26.51 -4.09
C ALA A 102 -14.61 25.97 -5.35
N VAL A 103 -14.93 24.74 -5.73
CA VAL A 103 -14.35 24.06 -6.89
C VAL A 103 -15.37 23.93 -8.03
N PRO A 104 -14.93 23.91 -9.30
CA PRO A 104 -15.80 23.68 -10.45
C PRO A 104 -16.57 22.36 -10.36
N THR A 105 -17.82 22.35 -10.84
CA THR A 105 -18.69 21.15 -10.82
C THR A 105 -18.06 19.88 -11.40
N PRO A 106 -17.27 19.92 -12.49
CA PRO A 106 -16.59 18.73 -13.00
C PRO A 106 -15.60 18.10 -11.98
N VAL A 107 -14.94 18.92 -11.16
CA VAL A 107 -14.02 18.45 -10.13
C VAL A 107 -14.76 17.67 -9.05
N ILE A 108 -15.95 18.14 -8.66
CA ILE A 108 -16.80 17.43 -7.69
C ILE A 108 -17.20 16.06 -8.24
N GLY A 109 -17.67 16.01 -9.50
CA GLY A 109 -18.06 14.75 -10.15
C GLY A 109 -16.91 13.75 -10.24
N LEU A 110 -15.73 14.20 -10.67
CA LEU A 110 -14.53 13.37 -10.73
C LEU A 110 -14.07 12.90 -9.34
N SER A 111 -14.19 13.76 -8.32
CA SER A 111 -13.85 13.41 -6.94
C SER A 111 -14.77 12.32 -6.38
N VAL A 112 -16.08 12.42 -6.66
CA VAL A 112 -17.05 11.38 -6.26
C VAL A 112 -16.77 10.06 -6.98
N LEU A 113 -16.51 10.12 -8.29
CA LEU A 113 -16.15 8.94 -9.08
C LEU A 113 -14.89 8.28 -8.52
N ASN A 114 -13.84 9.06 -8.24
CA ASN A 114 -12.59 8.58 -7.63
C ASN A 114 -12.83 7.95 -6.25
N ALA A 115 -13.64 8.59 -5.41
CA ALA A 115 -13.97 8.06 -4.09
C ALA A 115 -14.66 6.69 -4.18
N VAL A 116 -15.64 6.53 -5.08
CA VAL A 116 -16.39 5.28 -5.22
C VAL A 116 -15.55 4.19 -5.89
N VAL A 117 -14.99 4.49 -7.06
CA VAL A 117 -14.33 3.48 -7.92
C VAL A 117 -12.91 3.19 -7.49
N CYS A 118 -12.14 4.21 -7.07
CA CYS A 118 -10.73 4.04 -6.74
C CYS A 118 -10.47 3.91 -5.23
N THR A 119 -11.46 4.13 -4.37
CA THR A 119 -11.28 4.00 -2.92
C THR A 119 -12.22 2.97 -2.32
N VAL A 120 -13.54 3.19 -2.36
CA VAL A 120 -14.51 2.32 -1.67
C VAL A 120 -14.52 0.92 -2.26
N ALA A 121 -14.63 0.80 -3.58
CA ALA A 121 -14.70 -0.50 -4.24
C ALA A 121 -13.41 -1.34 -4.04
N PRO A 122 -12.19 -0.82 -4.24
CA PRO A 122 -10.97 -1.58 -3.99
C PRO A 122 -10.79 -1.98 -2.52
N VAL A 123 -11.10 -1.08 -1.57
CA VAL A 123 -10.99 -1.41 -0.14
C VAL A 123 -11.95 -2.55 0.22
N LEU A 124 -13.17 -2.52 -0.28
CA LEU A 124 -14.15 -3.60 -0.07
C LEU A 124 -13.65 -4.92 -0.67
N LEU A 125 -13.15 -4.90 -1.90
CA LEU A 125 -12.62 -6.10 -2.57
C LEU A 125 -11.41 -6.68 -1.82
N VAL A 126 -10.50 -5.85 -1.32
CA VAL A 126 -9.35 -6.28 -0.50
C VAL A 126 -9.84 -6.93 0.80
N MET A 127 -10.84 -6.33 1.48
CA MET A 127 -11.37 -6.91 2.72
C MET A 127 -12.11 -8.23 2.47
N MET A 128 -12.86 -8.35 1.37
CA MET A 128 -13.48 -9.62 0.96
C MET A 128 -12.43 -10.68 0.61
N ALA A 129 -11.33 -10.29 0.00
CA ALA A 129 -10.21 -11.19 -0.25
C ALA A 129 -9.55 -11.63 1.06
N ILE A 130 -9.28 -10.71 2.00
CA ILE A 130 -8.73 -11.05 3.33
C ILE A 130 -9.65 -12.01 4.07
N GLU A 131 -10.97 -11.81 4.00
CA GLU A 131 -11.96 -12.69 4.63
C GLU A 131 -11.90 -14.13 4.08
N ARG A 132 -11.71 -14.27 2.76
CA ARG A 132 -11.76 -15.59 2.07
C ARG A 132 -10.40 -16.30 2.08
N ILE A 133 -9.32 -15.61 1.77
CA ILE A 133 -7.99 -16.22 1.55
C ILE A 133 -6.94 -15.77 2.59
N GLY A 134 -7.30 -14.86 3.50
CA GLY A 134 -6.43 -14.33 4.53
C GLY A 134 -5.51 -13.20 4.07
N PRO A 135 -4.96 -12.41 5.04
CA PRO A 135 -4.17 -11.21 4.73
C PRO A 135 -2.85 -11.52 4.02
N GLY A 136 -2.26 -12.69 4.26
CA GLY A 136 -0.99 -13.08 3.64
C GLY A 136 -1.10 -13.29 2.14
N LEU A 137 -2.07 -14.07 1.67
CA LEU A 137 -2.29 -14.31 0.24
C LEU A 137 -2.84 -13.06 -0.45
N THR A 138 -3.71 -12.30 0.20
CA THR A 138 -4.23 -11.03 -0.32
C THR A 138 -3.11 -10.03 -0.57
N SER A 139 -2.17 -9.88 0.36
CA SER A 139 -1.03 -8.97 0.17
C SER A 139 -0.10 -9.42 -0.96
N GLN A 140 0.04 -10.72 -1.18
CA GLN A 140 0.84 -11.26 -2.30
C GLN A 140 0.18 -10.98 -3.65
N THR A 141 -1.13 -11.21 -3.78
CA THR A 141 -1.87 -10.86 -5.00
C THR A 141 -1.88 -9.36 -5.27
N GLY A 142 -1.91 -8.53 -4.23
CA GLY A 142 -1.82 -7.07 -4.34
C GLY A 142 -0.53 -6.54 -4.97
N MET A 143 0.51 -7.36 -5.07
CA MET A 143 1.79 -6.97 -5.70
C MET A 143 1.73 -6.83 -7.22
N VAL A 144 0.69 -7.33 -7.85
CA VAL A 144 0.41 -7.05 -9.27
C VAL A 144 0.08 -5.56 -9.47
N GLY A 145 -0.45 -4.88 -8.44
CA GLY A 145 -0.81 -3.46 -8.50
C GLY A 145 0.35 -2.55 -8.91
N PRO A 146 1.47 -2.50 -8.18
CA PRO A 146 2.63 -1.68 -8.54
C PRO A 146 3.18 -1.98 -9.94
N MET A 147 3.17 -3.25 -10.38
CA MET A 147 3.57 -3.60 -11.75
C MET A 147 2.66 -2.98 -12.79
N SER A 148 1.35 -3.08 -12.59
CA SER A 148 0.36 -2.47 -13.49
C SER A 148 0.52 -0.95 -13.52
N THR A 149 0.77 -0.32 -12.36
CA THR A 149 0.95 1.13 -12.27
C THR A 149 2.19 1.59 -13.05
N ILE A 150 3.33 0.90 -12.90
CA ILE A 150 4.56 1.20 -13.64
C ILE A 150 4.34 1.00 -15.15
N ALA A 151 3.71 -0.12 -15.55
CA ALA A 151 3.42 -0.39 -16.95
C ALA A 151 2.51 0.68 -17.58
N MET A 152 1.47 1.11 -16.84
CA MET A 152 0.56 2.16 -17.30
C MET A 152 1.24 3.55 -17.32
N GLY A 153 2.12 3.86 -16.35
CA GLY A 153 2.91 5.08 -16.33
C GLY A 153 3.77 5.22 -17.59
N VAL A 154 4.46 4.14 -17.95
CA VAL A 154 5.28 4.11 -19.17
C VAL A 154 4.42 4.17 -20.44
N TRP A 155 3.32 3.42 -20.50
CA TRP A 155 2.55 3.25 -21.74
C TRP A 155 1.54 4.38 -22.00
N ILE A 156 0.98 4.99 -20.95
CA ILE A 156 -0.05 6.03 -21.06
C ILE A 156 0.50 7.43 -20.85
N LEU A 157 1.51 7.57 -19.96
CA LEU A 157 2.08 8.86 -19.57
C LEU A 157 3.44 9.12 -20.21
N ASP A 158 3.95 8.18 -21.05
CA ASP A 158 5.28 8.26 -21.69
C ASP A 158 6.42 8.53 -20.66
N GLU A 159 6.25 8.02 -19.41
CA GLU A 159 7.27 8.18 -18.39
C GLU A 159 8.55 7.43 -18.78
N PRO A 160 9.73 8.08 -18.71
CA PRO A 160 10.98 7.41 -19.06
C PRO A 160 11.30 6.29 -18.06
N LEU A 161 11.41 5.07 -18.55
CA LEU A 161 11.90 3.93 -17.76
C LEU A 161 13.37 4.19 -17.40
N ASN A 162 13.62 4.62 -16.19
CA ASN A 162 14.98 4.67 -15.66
C ASN A 162 15.47 3.25 -15.34
N ALA A 163 16.69 2.91 -15.73
CA ALA A 163 17.30 1.61 -15.44
C ALA A 163 17.27 1.25 -13.95
N TRP A 164 17.40 2.25 -13.07
CA TRP A 164 17.34 2.06 -11.61
C TRP A 164 15.96 1.63 -11.13
N ILE A 165 14.89 2.20 -11.70
CA ILE A 165 13.51 1.77 -11.43
C ILE A 165 13.30 0.35 -11.91
N GLY A 166 13.81 -0.01 -13.09
CA GLY A 166 13.75 -1.37 -13.62
C GLY A 166 14.44 -2.39 -12.72
N VAL A 167 15.67 -2.13 -12.32
CA VAL A 167 16.45 -3.01 -11.43
C VAL A 167 15.78 -3.13 -10.06
N GLY A 168 15.38 -2.03 -9.45
CA GLY A 168 14.69 -2.03 -8.15
C GLY A 168 13.39 -2.82 -8.20
N THR A 169 12.59 -2.64 -9.25
CA THR A 169 11.34 -3.38 -9.46
C THR A 169 11.59 -4.88 -9.58
N LEU A 170 12.59 -5.31 -10.36
CA LEU A 170 12.95 -6.71 -10.50
C LEU A 170 13.42 -7.33 -9.17
N LEU A 171 14.20 -6.60 -8.38
CA LEU A 171 14.64 -7.05 -7.04
C LEU A 171 13.46 -7.21 -6.08
N VAL A 172 12.56 -6.23 -6.04
CA VAL A 172 11.35 -6.29 -5.21
C VAL A 172 10.49 -7.48 -5.62
N LEU A 173 10.21 -7.64 -6.90
CA LEU A 173 9.39 -8.75 -7.42
C LEU A 173 10.04 -10.10 -7.18
N GLY A 174 11.33 -10.23 -7.39
CA GLY A 174 12.10 -11.45 -7.13
C GLY A 174 12.03 -11.87 -5.66
N GLY A 175 12.26 -10.92 -4.75
CA GLY A 175 12.16 -11.18 -3.31
C GLY A 175 10.77 -11.60 -2.88
N VAL A 176 9.75 -10.93 -3.41
CA VAL A 176 8.36 -11.24 -3.14
C VAL A 176 7.95 -12.60 -3.71
N PHE A 177 8.33 -12.91 -4.94
CA PHE A 177 8.09 -14.23 -5.55
C PHE A 177 8.70 -15.36 -4.72
N MET A 178 9.90 -15.15 -4.18
CA MET A 178 10.55 -16.10 -3.27
C MET A 178 9.74 -16.31 -1.98
N VAL A 179 9.19 -15.24 -1.38
CA VAL A 179 8.32 -15.34 -0.19
C VAL A 179 7.02 -16.07 -0.54
N SER A 180 6.43 -15.77 -1.68
CA SER A 180 5.16 -16.33 -2.15
C SER A 180 5.21 -17.86 -2.31
N ARG A 181 6.28 -18.38 -2.92
CA ARG A 181 6.48 -19.82 -3.09
C ARG A 181 6.65 -20.59 -1.77
N GLN A 182 7.09 -19.91 -0.72
CA GLN A 182 7.29 -20.52 0.60
C GLN A 182 6.01 -20.53 1.45
N GLY A 183 5.03 -19.70 1.12
CA GLY A 183 3.73 -19.67 1.80
C GLY A 183 2.73 -20.72 1.29
N ALA A 184 3.02 -21.36 0.16
CA ALA A 184 2.18 -22.37 -0.48
C ALA A 184 2.52 -23.83 -0.06
N LYS A 185 3.47 -24.01 0.85
CA LYS A 185 3.77 -25.26 1.54
C LYS A 185 3.41 -25.12 3.01
#